data_c327eeb23a05416488fbe7f53f419e80
#
_entry.id   c327eeb23a05416488fbe7f53f419e80
#
_cell.length_a   1.000
_cell.length_b   1.000
_cell.length_c   1.000
_cell.angle_alpha   90.00
_cell.angle_beta   90.00
_cell.angle_gamma   90.00
#
_symmetry.space_group_name_H-M   'P 1'
#
loop_
_entity.id
_entity.type
_entity.pdbx_description
1 polymer ?
#
loop_
_entity_poly.entity_id
_entity_poly.type
_entity_poly.pdbx_seq_one_letter_code
_entity_poly.pdbx_strand_id
1 'polypeptide(L)'
;MKKRKLSVIGIFAGILSAGMVLSGCGDSSSDNGKIKIEMVQYKPEAVKAFEKMEEKFNASHDDIELTIESPNEAMTILKTRFIKEDQPDIIGIGGDVNYSNFLDADMLTDISDFEGLADIKQAYLDIDKNLEFIPRDGVYAVPYAANAAGILYNKDMFEENGWEIPTTWEEFLTLLDTIQASGQQPLYFGFKDTWTCLAPWNAMACDLAPADVCQQVNRGETTFSEEYRELAEKILQLLPYAQEDPYAY
;
A
#
# COMPACT_ATOMS: atom_id res chain seq x y z
N MET A 1 -18.11 -51.03 -45.07
CA MET A 1 -18.44 -50.75 -46.44
C MET A 1 -18.57 -49.24 -46.59
N LYS A 2 -17.93 -48.46 -47.38
CA LYS A 2 -17.19 -48.52 -48.64
C LYS A 2 -16.07 -47.50 -48.64
N LYS A 3 -14.87 -47.91 -48.96
CA LYS A 3 -13.72 -47.05 -49.34
C LYS A 3 -14.05 -46.29 -50.62
N ARG A 4 -13.53 -45.05 -50.73
CA ARG A 4 -13.08 -44.55 -52.04
C ARG A 4 -11.87 -43.67 -51.85
N LYS A 5 -10.84 -44.08 -52.56
CA LYS A 5 -9.52 -43.49 -52.77
C LYS A 5 -9.57 -42.58 -54.04
N LEU A 6 -8.48 -41.88 -54.20
CA LEU A 6 -7.86 -41.25 -55.37
C LEU A 6 -8.29 -39.77 -55.59
N SER A 7 -7.43 -38.89 -56.03
CA SER A 7 -6.19 -38.98 -56.80
C SER A 7 -5.38 -37.71 -56.66
N VAL A 8 -4.09 -37.89 -56.70
CA VAL A 8 -3.01 -36.94 -56.94
C VAL A 8 -3.10 -36.39 -58.37
N ILE A 9 -2.87 -35.10 -58.59
CA ILE A 9 -2.14 -34.55 -59.72
C ILE A 9 -1.51 -33.23 -59.27
N GLY A 10 -0.19 -33.20 -59.34
CA GLY A 10 0.61 -32.00 -59.21
C GLY A 10 0.81 -31.35 -60.60
N ILE A 11 1.12 -30.09 -60.62
CA ILE A 11 1.90 -29.44 -61.67
C ILE A 11 2.68 -28.29 -61.09
N PHE A 12 3.92 -28.24 -61.52
CA PHE A 12 5.04 -27.36 -61.25
C PHE A 12 4.90 -25.93 -61.77
N ALA A 13 5.69 -25.07 -61.18
CA ALA A 13 6.44 -23.95 -61.76
C ALA A 13 5.89 -22.53 -61.62
N GLY A 14 6.74 -21.71 -61.08
CA GLY A 14 6.69 -20.25 -61.27
C GLY A 14 7.39 -19.46 -60.20
N ILE A 15 8.72 -19.44 -60.24
CA ILE A 15 9.56 -18.48 -59.50
C ILE A 15 9.25 -17.09 -60.01
N LEU A 16 8.84 -16.19 -59.10
CA LEU A 16 9.11 -14.76 -59.28
C LEU A 16 9.32 -14.12 -57.92
N SER A 17 10.57 -13.86 -57.64
CA SER A 17 11.08 -13.01 -56.59
C SER A 17 10.56 -11.57 -56.76
N ALA A 18 9.71 -11.13 -55.84
CA ALA A 18 9.49 -9.71 -55.60
C ALA A 18 9.75 -9.44 -54.13
N GLY A 19 10.89 -8.86 -53.84
CA GLY A 19 11.22 -8.37 -52.50
C GLY A 19 10.22 -7.29 -52.10
N MET A 20 9.34 -7.65 -51.17
CA MET A 20 8.64 -6.65 -50.36
C MET A 20 9.55 -6.36 -49.15
N VAL A 21 10.18 -5.22 -49.22
CA VAL A 21 10.71 -4.54 -48.07
C VAL A 21 9.50 -4.16 -47.21
N LEU A 22 9.17 -4.99 -46.24
CA LEU A 22 8.31 -4.57 -45.14
C LEU A 22 9.13 -3.55 -44.33
N SER A 23 8.94 -2.28 -44.71
CA SER A 23 9.20 -1.18 -43.80
C SER A 23 8.27 -1.37 -42.60
N GLY A 24 8.73 -2.03 -41.56
CA GLY A 24 8.14 -1.93 -40.28
C GLY A 24 8.23 -0.46 -39.89
N CYS A 25 7.10 0.23 -39.82
CA CYS A 25 6.97 1.42 -39.00
C CYS A 25 7.22 0.97 -37.55
N GLY A 26 8.46 0.91 -37.17
CA GLY A 26 8.82 1.02 -35.78
C GLY A 26 8.44 2.42 -35.36
N ASP A 27 7.58 2.50 -34.39
CA ASP A 27 7.34 3.72 -33.64
C ASP A 27 8.71 4.16 -33.13
N SER A 28 9.29 5.17 -33.77
CA SER A 28 10.51 5.80 -33.34
C SER A 28 10.17 6.75 -32.19
N SER A 29 9.83 6.20 -31.03
CA SER A 29 10.15 6.87 -29.80
C SER A 29 11.68 7.08 -29.84
N SER A 30 12.11 8.31 -29.87
CA SER A 30 13.52 8.66 -29.80
C SER A 30 14.09 8.05 -28.51
N ASP A 31 14.67 6.88 -28.62
CA ASP A 31 15.41 6.27 -27.53
C ASP A 31 16.60 7.20 -27.29
N ASN A 32 16.54 7.96 -26.19
CA ASN A 32 17.58 8.90 -25.77
C ASN A 32 18.80 8.18 -25.22
N GLY A 33 18.84 6.84 -25.28
CA GLY A 33 19.93 6.01 -24.80
C GLY A 33 19.98 5.88 -23.29
N LYS A 34 18.97 6.41 -22.56
CA LYS A 34 18.86 6.27 -21.12
C LYS A 34 18.20 4.95 -20.72
N ILE A 35 18.59 4.42 -19.58
CA ILE A 35 17.88 3.35 -18.91
C ILE A 35 16.57 3.92 -18.37
N LYS A 36 15.44 3.34 -18.76
CA LYS A 36 14.12 3.77 -18.27
C LYS A 36 13.74 2.93 -17.07
N ILE A 37 13.35 3.58 -15.99
CA ILE A 37 12.85 2.97 -14.76
C ILE A 37 11.47 3.52 -14.48
N GLU A 38 10.51 2.63 -14.29
CA GLU A 38 9.14 2.96 -13.95
C GLU A 38 8.83 2.61 -12.51
N MET A 39 8.26 3.56 -11.78
CA MET A 39 7.71 3.35 -10.45
C MET A 39 6.20 3.60 -10.44
N VAL A 40 5.44 2.69 -9.87
CA VAL A 40 4.02 2.90 -9.55
C VAL A 40 3.85 2.94 -8.05
N GLN A 41 3.26 4.03 -7.51
CA GLN A 41 3.04 4.22 -6.09
C GLN A 41 1.55 4.44 -5.77
N TYR A 42 1.13 4.12 -4.53
CA TYR A 42 -0.27 4.02 -4.13
C TYR A 42 -0.84 5.23 -3.36
N LYS A 43 -0.03 6.26 -3.07
CA LYS A 43 -0.43 7.43 -2.28
C LYS A 43 -0.79 8.63 -3.18
N PRO A 44 -2.05 8.80 -3.59
CA PRO A 44 -2.45 9.92 -4.45
C PRO A 44 -2.27 11.28 -3.75
N GLU A 45 -2.32 11.32 -2.42
CA GLU A 45 -2.05 12.52 -1.63
C GLU A 45 -0.59 12.99 -1.71
N ALA A 46 0.33 12.10 -2.08
CA ALA A 46 1.76 12.39 -2.17
C ALA A 46 2.25 12.71 -3.60
N VAL A 47 1.37 12.78 -4.60
CA VAL A 47 1.72 13.02 -6.02
C VAL A 47 2.73 14.15 -6.18
N LYS A 48 2.46 15.33 -5.60
CA LYS A 48 3.37 16.49 -5.70
C LYS A 48 4.76 16.26 -5.09
N ALA A 49 4.86 15.38 -4.11
CA ALA A 49 6.15 15.04 -3.51
C ALA A 49 6.92 14.11 -4.46
N PHE A 50 6.24 13.13 -5.04
CA PHE A 50 6.83 12.20 -6.00
C PHE A 50 7.22 12.89 -7.31
N GLU A 51 6.42 13.80 -7.85
CA GLU A 51 6.78 14.63 -9.00
C GLU A 51 8.11 15.39 -8.77
N LYS A 52 8.28 16.00 -7.61
CA LYS A 52 9.52 16.68 -7.24
C LYS A 52 10.71 15.72 -7.07
N MET A 53 10.45 14.51 -6.60
CA MET A 53 11.50 13.49 -6.48
C MET A 53 11.95 13.01 -7.86
N GLU A 54 11.00 12.75 -8.77
CA GLU A 54 11.26 12.41 -10.17
C GLU A 54 12.07 13.51 -10.87
N GLU A 55 11.62 14.77 -10.81
CA GLU A 55 12.35 15.92 -11.37
C GLU A 55 13.80 15.99 -10.85
N LYS A 56 13.97 15.84 -9.54
CA LYS A 56 15.28 15.92 -8.87
C LYS A 56 16.19 14.76 -9.29
N PHE A 57 15.63 13.54 -9.34
CA PHE A 57 16.36 12.36 -9.75
C PHE A 57 16.83 12.52 -11.21
N ASN A 58 15.94 12.84 -12.11
CA ASN A 58 16.21 12.99 -13.53
C ASN A 58 17.19 14.16 -13.83
N ALA A 59 17.19 15.19 -13.00
CA ALA A 59 18.15 16.30 -13.12
C ALA A 59 19.57 15.90 -12.66
N SER A 60 19.72 14.87 -11.86
CA SER A 60 21.01 14.42 -11.31
C SER A 60 21.57 13.14 -11.99
N HIS A 61 20.81 12.53 -12.91
CA HIS A 61 21.19 11.30 -13.61
C HIS A 61 21.02 11.49 -15.12
N ASP A 62 22.16 11.46 -15.83
CA ASP A 62 22.17 11.64 -17.30
C ASP A 62 21.90 10.34 -18.06
N ASP A 63 22.10 9.22 -17.43
CA ASP A 63 22.04 7.86 -17.98
C ASP A 63 20.76 7.09 -17.59
N ILE A 64 19.97 7.61 -16.64
CA ILE A 64 18.73 7.01 -16.18
C ILE A 64 17.58 8.02 -16.34
N GLU A 65 16.41 7.52 -16.69
CA GLU A 65 15.15 8.26 -16.73
C GLU A 65 14.12 7.55 -15.85
N LEU A 66 13.79 8.16 -14.73
CA LEU A 66 12.76 7.67 -13.81
C LEU A 66 11.41 8.30 -14.15
N THR A 67 10.37 7.49 -14.21
CA THR A 67 8.97 7.93 -14.30
C THR A 67 8.21 7.39 -13.11
N ILE A 68 7.43 8.25 -12.43
CA ILE A 68 6.63 7.86 -11.25
C ILE A 68 5.15 8.08 -11.53
N GLU A 69 4.39 7.00 -11.54
CA GLU A 69 2.93 7.04 -11.66
C GLU A 69 2.25 6.89 -10.30
N SER A 70 1.19 7.69 -10.10
CA SER A 70 0.43 7.76 -8.84
C SER A 70 -1.08 7.60 -9.09
N PRO A 71 -1.53 6.48 -9.65
CA PRO A 71 -2.94 6.30 -9.99
C PRO A 71 -3.80 6.05 -8.73
N ASN A 72 -5.07 6.49 -8.76
CA ASN A 72 -6.01 6.30 -7.67
C ASN A 72 -6.23 4.82 -7.31
N GLU A 73 -6.20 3.91 -8.29
CA GLU A 73 -6.42 2.48 -8.12
C GLU A 73 -5.11 1.68 -8.25
N ALA A 74 -4.00 2.21 -7.71
CA ALA A 74 -2.67 1.64 -7.86
C ALA A 74 -2.60 0.14 -7.59
N MET A 75 -3.22 -0.35 -6.52
CA MET A 75 -3.19 -1.77 -6.16
C MET A 75 -3.90 -2.67 -7.18
N THR A 76 -5.01 -2.21 -7.76
CA THR A 76 -5.73 -2.91 -8.82
C THR A 76 -4.91 -2.94 -10.12
N ILE A 77 -4.28 -1.82 -10.44
CA ILE A 77 -3.40 -1.67 -11.60
C ILE A 77 -2.19 -2.58 -11.47
N LEU A 78 -1.48 -2.54 -10.33
CA LEU A 78 -0.33 -3.40 -10.05
C LEU A 78 -0.68 -4.88 -10.20
N LYS A 79 -1.72 -5.36 -9.53
CA LYS A 79 -2.17 -6.76 -9.64
C LYS A 79 -2.47 -7.16 -11.10
N THR A 80 -3.08 -6.25 -11.86
CA THR A 80 -3.39 -6.50 -13.28
C THR A 80 -2.12 -6.55 -14.13
N ARG A 81 -1.16 -5.66 -13.88
CA ARG A 81 0.12 -5.61 -14.61
C ARG A 81 0.98 -6.84 -14.31
N PHE A 82 1.04 -7.30 -13.04
CA PHE A 82 1.72 -8.54 -12.68
C PHE A 82 1.15 -9.76 -13.41
N ILE A 83 -0.19 -9.87 -13.51
CA ILE A 83 -0.85 -10.97 -14.27
C ILE A 83 -0.49 -10.93 -15.76
N LYS A 84 -0.25 -9.73 -16.31
CA LYS A 84 0.10 -9.54 -17.72
C LYS A 84 1.60 -9.63 -18.02
N GLU A 85 2.42 -9.88 -16.99
CA GLU A 85 3.89 -9.85 -17.09
C GLU A 85 4.42 -8.49 -17.59
N ASP A 86 3.74 -7.40 -17.19
CA ASP A 86 4.01 -6.00 -17.55
C ASP A 86 4.16 -5.16 -16.26
N GLN A 87 4.90 -5.68 -15.28
CA GLN A 87 5.13 -5.03 -14.00
C GLN A 87 6.10 -3.85 -14.11
N PRO A 88 5.92 -2.79 -13.31
CA PRO A 88 6.91 -1.73 -13.19
C PRO A 88 8.18 -2.23 -12.49
N ASP A 89 9.28 -1.51 -12.65
CA ASP A 89 10.55 -1.83 -12.01
C ASP A 89 10.50 -1.62 -10.49
N ILE A 90 9.75 -0.62 -10.05
CA ILE A 90 9.60 -0.28 -8.64
C ILE A 90 8.11 -0.16 -8.29
N ILE A 91 7.72 -0.73 -7.17
CA ILE A 91 6.37 -0.55 -6.62
C ILE A 91 6.42 0.16 -5.27
N GLY A 92 5.63 1.22 -5.11
CA GLY A 92 5.39 1.89 -3.84
C GLY A 92 4.06 1.43 -3.26
N ILE A 93 4.11 0.63 -2.22
CA ILE A 93 2.92 0.02 -1.58
C ILE A 93 2.92 0.26 -0.08
N GLY A 94 1.80 -0.03 0.58
CA GLY A 94 1.72 -0.01 2.04
C GLY A 94 2.44 -1.20 2.67
N GLY A 95 3.01 -1.00 3.84
CA GLY A 95 3.44 -2.08 4.72
C GLY A 95 2.21 -2.75 5.33
N ASP A 96 1.52 -3.55 4.53
CA ASP A 96 0.27 -4.23 4.87
C ASP A 96 0.19 -5.61 4.19
N VAL A 97 -0.98 -6.22 4.23
CA VAL A 97 -1.25 -7.53 3.60
C VAL A 97 -0.88 -7.60 2.11
N ASN A 98 -0.84 -6.47 1.39
CA ASN A 98 -0.43 -6.48 -0.02
C ASN A 98 1.05 -6.77 -0.17
N TYR A 99 1.90 -6.21 0.72
CA TYR A 99 3.32 -6.58 0.77
C TYR A 99 3.49 -8.10 0.95
N SER A 100 2.81 -8.68 1.94
CA SER A 100 2.84 -10.11 2.21
C SER A 100 2.41 -10.95 1.00
N ASN A 101 1.34 -10.55 0.32
CA ASN A 101 0.84 -11.24 -0.86
C ASN A 101 1.82 -11.19 -2.05
N PHE A 102 2.46 -10.03 -2.30
CA PHE A 102 3.45 -9.91 -3.36
C PHE A 102 4.70 -10.73 -3.05
N LEU A 103 5.12 -10.74 -1.78
CA LEU A 103 6.25 -11.55 -1.34
C LEU A 103 5.99 -13.05 -1.50
N ASP A 104 4.83 -13.53 -1.04
CA ASP A 104 4.47 -14.95 -1.15
C ASP A 104 4.28 -15.42 -2.59
N ALA A 105 3.94 -14.51 -3.49
CA ALA A 105 3.83 -14.77 -4.93
C ALA A 105 5.18 -14.67 -5.68
N ASP A 106 6.30 -14.53 -4.95
CA ASP A 106 7.66 -14.34 -5.50
C ASP A 106 7.78 -13.16 -6.49
N MET A 107 7.02 -12.09 -6.24
CA MET A 107 6.98 -10.88 -7.08
C MET A 107 8.00 -9.81 -6.66
N LEU A 108 8.67 -9.99 -5.52
CA LEU A 108 9.62 -9.04 -4.97
C LEU A 108 11.04 -9.62 -5.02
N THR A 109 11.98 -8.78 -5.37
CA THR A 109 13.42 -9.14 -5.43
C THR A 109 14.07 -8.96 -4.06
N ASP A 110 14.95 -9.88 -3.68
CA ASP A 110 15.83 -9.70 -2.52
C ASP A 110 16.82 -8.56 -2.79
N ILE A 111 16.80 -7.57 -1.93
CA ILE A 111 17.63 -6.37 -1.98
C ILE A 111 18.59 -6.28 -0.79
N SER A 112 18.91 -7.40 -0.15
CA SER A 112 19.80 -7.46 1.02
C SER A 112 21.17 -6.82 0.79
N ASP A 113 21.63 -6.83 -0.46
CA ASP A 113 22.91 -6.23 -0.86
C ASP A 113 22.83 -4.72 -1.11
N PHE A 114 21.65 -4.11 -0.93
CA PHE A 114 21.47 -2.68 -1.15
C PHE A 114 22.15 -1.87 -0.03
N GLU A 115 23.18 -1.11 -0.35
CA GLU A 115 23.99 -0.37 0.63
C GLU A 115 23.15 0.64 1.44
N GLY A 116 22.11 1.23 0.83
CA GLY A 116 21.20 2.18 1.49
C GLY A 116 20.39 1.60 2.66
N LEU A 117 20.31 0.28 2.81
CA LEU A 117 19.65 -0.35 3.96
C LEU A 117 20.32 -0.01 5.28
N ALA A 118 21.62 0.28 5.28
CA ALA A 118 22.36 0.68 6.47
C ALA A 118 21.88 2.03 7.06
N ASP A 119 21.24 2.86 6.24
CA ASP A 119 20.69 4.16 6.65
C ASP A 119 19.25 4.04 7.18
N ILE A 120 18.61 2.89 7.02
CA ILE A 120 17.25 2.63 7.49
C ILE A 120 17.31 2.16 8.95
N LYS A 121 16.44 2.73 9.79
CA LYS A 121 16.33 2.27 11.18
C LYS A 121 15.83 0.84 11.22
N GLN A 122 16.51 -0.02 11.96
CA GLN A 122 16.17 -1.44 12.10
C GLN A 122 14.70 -1.67 12.47
N ALA A 123 14.14 -0.84 13.34
CA ALA A 123 12.74 -0.95 13.76
C ALA A 123 11.74 -0.90 12.59
N TYR A 124 12.05 -0.21 11.50
CA TYR A 124 11.18 -0.18 10.32
C TYR A 124 11.36 -1.43 9.45
N LEU A 125 12.58 -1.93 9.33
CA LEU A 125 12.85 -3.21 8.66
C LEU A 125 12.18 -4.37 9.41
N ASP A 126 12.18 -4.33 10.74
CA ASP A 126 11.53 -5.33 11.60
C ASP A 126 10.01 -5.34 11.41
N ILE A 127 9.39 -4.16 11.14
CA ILE A 127 7.96 -4.07 10.82
C ILE A 127 7.65 -4.84 9.54
N ASP A 128 8.43 -4.64 8.47
CA ASP A 128 8.24 -5.36 7.21
C ASP A 128 8.44 -6.87 7.40
N LYS A 129 9.40 -7.27 8.20
CA LYS A 129 9.63 -8.68 8.58
C LYS A 129 8.43 -9.31 9.30
N ASN A 130 7.79 -8.58 10.19
CA ASN A 130 6.61 -9.06 10.91
C ASN A 130 5.36 -9.21 10.02
N LEU A 131 5.36 -8.62 8.83
CA LEU A 131 4.29 -8.77 7.85
C LEU A 131 4.43 -10.03 6.98
N GLU A 132 5.57 -10.70 6.99
CA GLU A 132 5.79 -11.91 6.19
C GLU A 132 4.89 -13.05 6.69
N PHE A 133 4.05 -13.64 5.84
CA PHE A 133 3.24 -14.80 6.19
C PHE A 133 4.11 -16.03 6.43
N ILE A 134 5.13 -16.18 5.59
CA ILE A 134 6.16 -17.20 5.71
C ILE A 134 7.49 -16.46 5.85
N PRO A 135 8.14 -16.51 7.03
CA PRO A 135 9.43 -15.88 7.22
C PRO A 135 10.45 -16.30 6.17
N ARG A 136 11.12 -15.34 5.55
CA ARG A 136 12.16 -15.54 4.53
C ARG A 136 13.46 -14.92 5.01
N ASP A 137 14.59 -15.47 4.56
CA ASP A 137 15.85 -14.76 4.64
C ASP A 137 15.84 -13.61 3.62
N GLY A 138 16.59 -12.56 3.88
CA GLY A 138 16.68 -11.41 2.97
C GLY A 138 15.79 -10.21 3.33
N VAL A 139 15.90 -9.16 2.53
CA VAL A 139 15.14 -7.90 2.61
C VAL A 139 14.46 -7.65 1.28
N TYR A 140 13.16 -7.40 1.28
CA TYR A 140 12.36 -7.31 0.05
C TYR A 140 11.67 -5.96 -0.10
N ALA A 141 11.82 -5.05 0.84
CA ALA A 141 11.28 -3.70 0.78
C ALA A 141 12.21 -2.70 1.47
N VAL A 142 12.14 -1.43 1.02
CA VAL A 142 12.77 -0.29 1.68
C VAL A 142 11.67 0.58 2.27
N PRO A 143 11.53 0.64 3.60
CA PRO A 143 10.62 1.58 4.24
C PRO A 143 11.04 3.03 3.94
N TYR A 144 10.23 3.77 3.19
CA TYR A 144 10.51 5.16 2.81
C TYR A 144 9.69 6.17 3.59
N ALA A 145 8.61 5.74 4.23
CA ALA A 145 7.74 6.57 5.06
C ALA A 145 7.13 5.73 6.18
N ALA A 146 6.87 6.36 7.31
CA ALA A 146 6.15 5.76 8.42
C ALA A 146 4.88 6.56 8.68
N ASN A 147 3.79 5.86 9.00
CA ASN A 147 2.55 6.47 9.48
C ASN A 147 2.51 6.38 11.01
N ALA A 148 1.98 7.42 11.64
CA ALA A 148 1.66 7.41 13.05
C ALA A 148 0.16 7.60 13.20
N ALA A 149 -0.50 6.71 13.97
CA ALA A 149 -1.89 6.89 14.37
C ALA A 149 -1.95 7.76 15.64
N GLY A 150 -3.02 8.55 15.75
CA GLY A 150 -3.23 9.41 16.90
C GLY A 150 -4.54 10.18 16.80
N ILE A 151 -4.83 10.96 17.85
CA ILE A 151 -5.97 11.86 17.89
C ILE A 151 -5.50 13.26 17.57
N LEU A 152 -6.09 13.87 16.55
CA LEU A 152 -5.88 15.28 16.24
C LEU A 152 -6.86 16.12 17.06
N TYR A 153 -6.37 17.18 17.67
CA TYR A 153 -7.20 18.11 18.42
C TYR A 153 -6.98 19.56 17.98
N ASN A 154 -8.02 20.38 18.10
CA ASN A 154 -7.95 21.79 17.82
C ASN A 154 -7.35 22.53 19.01
N LYS A 155 -6.13 23.03 18.87
CA LYS A 155 -5.40 23.71 19.94
C LYS A 155 -6.10 24.98 20.43
N ASP A 156 -6.66 25.77 19.53
CA ASP A 156 -7.32 27.04 19.87
C ASP A 156 -8.56 26.75 20.72
N MET A 157 -9.36 25.73 20.35
CA MET A 157 -10.51 25.31 21.13
C MET A 157 -10.13 24.83 22.53
N PHE A 158 -9.03 24.09 22.66
CA PHE A 158 -8.55 23.63 23.95
C PHE A 158 -8.11 24.81 24.84
N GLU A 159 -7.39 25.76 24.26
CA GLU A 159 -6.93 26.97 24.96
C GLU A 159 -8.10 27.85 25.41
N GLU A 160 -9.05 28.15 24.51
CA GLU A 160 -10.24 28.97 24.76
C GLU A 160 -11.14 28.37 25.87
N ASN A 161 -11.24 27.06 25.96
CA ASN A 161 -12.10 26.37 26.93
C ASN A 161 -11.34 25.89 28.18
N GLY A 162 -10.02 26.03 28.21
CA GLY A 162 -9.18 25.56 29.31
C GLY A 162 -9.15 24.05 29.44
N TRP A 163 -9.28 23.32 28.31
CA TRP A 163 -9.20 21.87 28.31
C TRP A 163 -7.74 21.40 28.28
N GLU A 164 -7.48 20.35 29.03
CA GLU A 164 -6.15 19.73 29.10
C GLU A 164 -6.12 18.43 28.27
N ILE A 165 -4.93 18.09 27.75
CA ILE A 165 -4.73 16.84 27.01
C ILE A 165 -4.78 15.69 28.03
N PRO A 166 -5.69 14.70 27.84
CA PRO A 166 -5.80 13.58 28.76
C PRO A 166 -4.59 12.66 28.66
N THR A 167 -4.21 12.05 29.76
CA THR A 167 -3.10 11.10 29.87
C THR A 167 -3.57 9.68 30.18
N THR A 168 -4.83 9.52 30.56
CA THR A 168 -5.47 8.23 30.82
C THR A 168 -6.77 8.08 30.04
N TRP A 169 -7.27 6.85 29.93
CA TRP A 169 -8.55 6.57 29.28
C TRP A 169 -9.73 7.26 30.00
N GLU A 170 -9.74 7.23 31.33
CA GLU A 170 -10.76 7.84 32.16
C GLU A 170 -10.77 9.36 32.01
N GLU A 171 -9.59 9.98 31.96
CA GLU A 171 -9.47 11.43 31.68
C GLU A 171 -9.97 11.76 30.28
N PHE A 172 -9.69 10.89 29.29
CA PHE A 172 -10.18 11.06 27.94
C PHE A 172 -11.71 11.04 27.88
N LEU A 173 -12.36 10.04 28.49
CA LEU A 173 -13.82 9.97 28.54
C LEU A 173 -14.41 11.19 29.28
N THR A 174 -13.80 11.62 30.39
CA THR A 174 -14.20 12.82 31.14
C THR A 174 -14.11 14.09 30.29
N LEU A 175 -13.07 14.20 29.49
CA LEU A 175 -12.92 15.30 28.53
C LEU A 175 -14.03 15.26 27.46
N LEU A 176 -14.34 14.10 26.91
CA LEU A 176 -15.42 13.95 25.91
C LEU A 176 -16.77 14.34 26.50
N ASP A 177 -17.08 13.94 27.75
CA ASP A 177 -18.27 14.38 28.47
C ASP A 177 -18.30 15.90 28.66
N THR A 178 -17.17 16.51 29.00
CA THR A 178 -17.04 17.96 29.19
C THR A 178 -17.29 18.71 27.88
N ILE A 179 -16.70 18.24 26.79
CA ILE A 179 -16.91 18.82 25.45
C ILE A 179 -18.36 18.71 25.05
N GLN A 180 -18.98 17.55 25.22
CA GLN A 180 -20.38 17.32 24.88
C GLN A 180 -21.32 18.22 25.72
N ALA A 181 -21.04 18.36 27.02
CA ALA A 181 -21.80 19.24 27.91
C ALA A 181 -21.68 20.74 27.55
N SER A 182 -20.59 21.15 26.92
CA SER A 182 -20.42 22.52 26.40
C SER A 182 -21.22 22.80 25.13
N GLY A 183 -21.86 21.77 24.55
CA GLY A 183 -22.62 21.84 23.29
C GLY A 183 -21.75 21.71 22.05
N GLN A 184 -20.48 21.34 22.20
CA GLN A 184 -19.56 21.08 21.10
C GLN A 184 -19.51 19.59 20.76
N GLN A 185 -19.12 19.26 19.52
CA GLN A 185 -18.97 17.89 19.06
C GLN A 185 -17.63 17.30 19.54
N PRO A 186 -17.62 16.25 20.37
CA PRO A 186 -16.39 15.71 20.92
C PRO A 186 -15.51 15.00 19.93
N LEU A 187 -16.09 14.13 19.09
CA LEU A 187 -15.34 13.30 18.14
C LEU A 187 -15.93 13.39 16.74
N TYR A 188 -15.05 13.35 15.74
CA TYR A 188 -15.39 13.21 14.35
C TYR A 188 -14.74 11.95 13.81
N PHE A 189 -15.57 11.08 13.21
CA PHE A 189 -15.12 9.88 12.49
C PHE A 189 -15.45 10.01 11.00
N GLY A 190 -14.53 9.62 10.13
CA GLY A 190 -14.72 9.62 8.68
C GLY A 190 -15.03 8.23 8.16
N PHE A 191 -16.12 7.57 8.61
CA PHE A 191 -16.42 6.17 8.32
C PHE A 191 -17.02 5.91 6.93
N LYS A 192 -17.18 6.93 6.10
CA LYS A 192 -17.63 6.78 4.72
C LYS A 192 -16.74 5.83 3.92
N ASP A 193 -15.44 6.00 4.04
CA ASP A 193 -14.49 5.09 3.47
C ASP A 193 -14.20 3.96 4.48
N THR A 194 -14.55 2.73 4.14
CA THR A 194 -14.51 1.59 5.07
C THR A 194 -13.16 1.37 5.74
N TRP A 195 -12.04 1.68 5.08
CA TRP A 195 -10.70 1.56 5.66
C TRP A 195 -10.49 2.48 6.87
N THR A 196 -11.20 3.62 6.92
CA THR A 196 -11.05 4.59 8.02
C THR A 196 -11.59 4.06 9.34
N CYS A 197 -12.50 3.08 9.31
CA CYS A 197 -12.95 2.37 10.52
C CYS A 197 -11.80 1.60 11.19
N LEU A 198 -10.79 1.20 10.42
CA LEU A 198 -9.63 0.49 10.93
C LEU A 198 -8.60 1.41 11.61
N ALA A 199 -8.61 2.71 11.37
CA ALA A 199 -7.63 3.62 11.95
C ALA A 199 -7.67 3.63 13.49
N PRO A 200 -8.81 3.89 14.16
CA PRO A 200 -8.89 3.79 15.61
C PRO A 200 -8.73 2.36 16.11
N TRP A 201 -9.23 1.37 15.37
CA TRP A 201 -9.08 -0.04 15.74
C TRP A 201 -7.62 -0.46 15.78
N ASN A 202 -6.87 -0.21 14.70
CA ASN A 202 -5.47 -0.61 14.60
C ASN A 202 -4.59 0.12 15.62
N ALA A 203 -4.83 1.42 15.83
CA ALA A 203 -4.12 2.18 16.85
C ALA A 203 -4.28 1.55 18.23
N MET A 204 -5.51 1.26 18.65
CA MET A 204 -5.76 0.62 19.93
C MET A 204 -5.26 -0.83 19.99
N ALA A 205 -5.31 -1.57 18.89
CA ALA A 205 -4.80 -2.93 18.83
C ALA A 205 -3.29 -2.99 19.09
N CYS A 206 -2.53 -2.04 18.55
CA CYS A 206 -1.09 -1.93 18.80
C CYS A 206 -0.75 -1.66 20.28
N ASP A 207 -1.64 -0.97 21.00
CA ASP A 207 -1.39 -0.61 22.40
C ASP A 207 -1.94 -1.65 23.40
N LEU A 208 -3.02 -2.35 23.06
CA LEU A 208 -3.77 -3.19 24.01
C LEU A 208 -3.56 -4.69 23.79
N ALA A 209 -3.26 -5.13 22.56
CA ALA A 209 -3.05 -6.53 22.26
C ALA A 209 -1.55 -6.90 22.28
N PRO A 210 -1.22 -8.18 22.54
CA PRO A 210 0.16 -8.66 22.40
C PRO A 210 0.72 -8.39 20.99
N ALA A 211 1.98 -7.99 20.91
CA ALA A 211 2.64 -7.70 19.62
C ALA A 211 2.66 -8.91 18.66
N ASP A 212 2.62 -10.12 19.20
CA ASP A 212 2.58 -11.38 18.45
C ASP A 212 1.21 -12.06 18.46
N VAL A 213 0.13 -11.29 18.66
CA VAL A 213 -1.25 -11.83 18.74
C VAL A 213 -1.63 -12.73 17.57
N CYS A 214 -1.25 -12.35 16.35
CA CYS A 214 -1.54 -13.16 15.16
C CYS A 214 -0.85 -14.52 15.21
N GLN A 215 0.41 -14.56 15.66
CA GLN A 215 1.16 -15.80 15.83
C GLN A 215 0.60 -16.67 16.95
N GLN A 216 0.17 -16.07 18.07
CA GLN A 216 -0.49 -16.79 19.15
C GLN A 216 -1.82 -17.43 18.70
N VAL A 217 -2.63 -16.68 17.95
CA VAL A 217 -3.89 -17.21 17.37
C VAL A 217 -3.60 -18.34 16.39
N ASN A 218 -2.59 -18.19 15.52
CA ASN A 218 -2.21 -19.24 14.56
C ASN A 218 -1.71 -20.53 15.26
N ARG A 219 -1.10 -20.39 16.44
CA ARG A 219 -0.69 -21.54 17.26
C ARG A 219 -1.84 -22.12 18.12
N GLY A 220 -3.01 -21.49 18.13
CA GLY A 220 -4.16 -21.86 18.92
C GLY A 220 -3.99 -21.59 20.43
N GLU A 221 -3.12 -20.67 20.81
CA GLU A 221 -2.83 -20.29 22.20
C GLU A 221 -3.87 -19.32 22.75
N THR A 222 -4.50 -18.53 21.89
CA THR A 222 -5.56 -17.57 22.19
C THR A 222 -6.49 -17.39 21.00
N THR A 223 -7.44 -16.46 21.11
CA THR A 223 -8.36 -16.08 20.01
C THR A 223 -8.41 -14.57 19.87
N PHE A 224 -8.70 -14.06 18.65
CA PHE A 224 -8.94 -12.62 18.46
C PHE A 224 -10.09 -12.08 19.32
N SER A 225 -11.09 -12.91 19.61
CA SER A 225 -12.21 -12.51 20.46
C SER A 225 -11.81 -12.29 21.93
N GLU A 226 -10.78 -12.96 22.39
CA GLU A 226 -10.20 -12.76 23.73
C GLU A 226 -9.32 -11.51 23.74
N GLU A 227 -8.34 -11.45 22.86
CA GLU A 227 -7.32 -10.41 22.84
C GLU A 227 -7.86 -9.01 22.43
N TYR A 228 -8.90 -8.96 21.60
CA TYR A 228 -9.49 -7.70 21.14
C TYR A 228 -10.77 -7.31 21.88
N ARG A 229 -11.13 -7.99 22.97
CA ARG A 229 -12.33 -7.67 23.73
C ARG A 229 -12.28 -6.28 24.34
N GLU A 230 -11.21 -5.97 25.07
CA GLU A 230 -11.02 -4.66 25.70
C GLU A 230 -11.03 -3.54 24.65
N LEU A 231 -10.34 -3.74 23.54
CA LEU A 231 -10.31 -2.81 22.42
C LEU A 231 -11.73 -2.55 21.89
N ALA A 232 -12.52 -3.61 21.64
CA ALA A 232 -13.89 -3.49 21.13
C ALA A 232 -14.77 -2.73 22.14
N GLU A 233 -14.65 -3.02 23.43
CA GLU A 233 -15.38 -2.33 24.49
C GLU A 233 -15.02 -0.83 24.55
N LYS A 234 -13.75 -0.47 24.39
CA LYS A 234 -13.31 0.93 24.33
C LYS A 234 -13.85 1.66 23.09
N ILE A 235 -13.82 1.03 21.92
CA ILE A 235 -14.43 1.60 20.69
C ILE A 235 -15.93 1.86 20.91
N LEU A 236 -16.66 0.91 21.52
CA LEU A 236 -18.08 1.09 21.81
C LEU A 236 -18.33 2.27 22.76
N GLN A 237 -17.42 2.55 23.69
CA GLN A 237 -17.50 3.72 24.59
C GLN A 237 -17.34 5.06 23.85
N LEU A 238 -16.66 5.08 22.70
CA LEU A 238 -16.45 6.30 21.91
C LEU A 238 -17.63 6.65 21.01
N LEU A 239 -18.41 5.66 20.57
CA LEU A 239 -19.49 5.87 19.59
C LEU A 239 -20.54 6.90 20.04
N PRO A 240 -20.94 7.01 21.33
CA PRO A 240 -21.85 8.04 21.79
C PRO A 240 -21.36 9.49 21.62
N TYR A 241 -20.07 9.68 21.47
CA TYR A 241 -19.41 10.97 21.28
C TYR A 241 -19.18 11.32 19.82
N ALA A 242 -19.50 10.41 18.88
CA ALA A 242 -19.37 10.64 17.45
C ALA A 242 -20.39 11.66 16.96
N GLN A 243 -20.07 12.37 15.89
CA GLN A 243 -21.01 13.23 15.19
C GLN A 243 -22.22 12.42 14.67
N GLU A 244 -23.35 13.14 14.42
CA GLU A 244 -24.48 12.53 13.75
C GLU A 244 -24.07 12.01 12.37
N ASP A 245 -24.43 10.78 12.07
CA ASP A 245 -24.09 10.07 10.82
C ASP A 245 -22.59 10.07 10.47
N PRO A 246 -21.73 9.35 11.21
CA PRO A 246 -20.29 9.27 10.92
C PRO A 246 -19.97 8.58 9.56
N TYR A 247 -20.96 7.94 8.94
CA TYR A 247 -20.83 7.29 7.62
C TYR A 247 -21.10 8.23 6.44
N ALA A 248 -21.55 9.46 6.69
CA ALA A 248 -21.71 10.48 5.67
C ALA A 248 -20.40 11.18 5.27
N TYR A 249 -19.34 11.01 6.07
CA TYR A 249 -18.06 11.71 5.93
C TYR A 249 -16.88 10.78 5.72
#